data_3d012a35a35e2468bf373694c2eb6ced
#
_entry.id   3d012a35a35e2468bf373694c2eb6ced
#
_cell.length_a   1.000
_cell.length_b   1.000
_cell.length_c   1.000
_cell.angle_alpha   90.00
_cell.angle_beta   90.00
_cell.angle_gamma   90.00
#
_symmetry.space_group_name_H-M   'P 1'
#
loop_
_entity.id
_entity.type
_entity.pdbx_description
1 polymer ?
#
loop_
_entity_poly.entity_id
_entity_poly.type
_entity_poly.pdbx_seq_one_letter_code
_entity_poly.pdbx_strand_id
1 'polypeptide(L)'
;VWETSSSFVLTSGTMSDGVDFSFFEKENGIHQIAKMFRQTSMTASPFDYKNHTRLYMPTGIPLPENNSPEYIAAISDEIVKIVKATNGHAAILFTSYKVLEAVYRQTKDRLTQYELIRMTRSNKSAIADFKKSKNGVLFASGSMWEGVDCIGDCLSSVIIPRLPFPMRSATMESKKEECN
;
A
#
# COMPACT_ATOMS: atom_id res chain seq x y z
N VAL A 1 -5.84 8.88 -28.74
CA VAL A 1 -5.77 9.93 -27.71
C VAL A 1 -4.63 10.89 -28.02
N TRP A 2 -3.42 10.39 -28.29
CA TRP A 2 -2.22 11.21 -28.46
C TRP A 2 -2.20 12.05 -29.75
N GLU A 3 -3.01 11.73 -30.75
CA GLU A 3 -3.06 12.40 -32.06
C GLU A 3 -4.00 13.61 -32.13
N THR A 4 -4.87 13.78 -31.13
CA THR A 4 -5.96 14.77 -31.19
C THR A 4 -5.77 15.97 -30.29
N SER A 5 -4.69 16.00 -29.49
CA SER A 5 -4.48 17.06 -28.49
C SER A 5 -3.16 17.79 -28.71
N SER A 6 -3.13 19.06 -28.32
CA SER A 6 -1.97 19.94 -28.53
C SER A 6 -0.79 19.62 -27.62
N SER A 7 -1.05 19.24 -26.38
CA SER A 7 -0.03 18.86 -25.41
C SER A 7 -0.63 18.10 -24.21
N PHE A 8 0.20 17.27 -23.57
CA PHE A 8 -0.13 16.55 -22.34
C PHE A 8 0.99 16.68 -21.33
N VAL A 9 0.64 16.79 -20.07
CA VAL A 9 1.55 16.66 -18.95
C VAL A 9 1.07 15.52 -18.06
N LEU A 10 1.91 14.53 -17.87
CA LEU A 10 1.67 13.40 -16.98
C LEU A 10 2.63 13.50 -15.79
N THR A 11 2.12 13.37 -14.58
CA THR A 11 2.91 13.44 -13.35
C THR A 11 2.44 12.40 -12.35
N SER A 12 3.38 11.70 -11.73
CA SER A 12 3.13 10.75 -10.64
C SER A 12 4.43 10.43 -9.94
N GLY A 13 4.34 9.95 -8.71
CA GLY A 13 5.49 9.43 -7.96
C GLY A 13 5.93 8.02 -8.39
N THR A 14 5.19 7.34 -9.29
CA THR A 14 5.37 5.91 -9.60
C THR A 14 5.44 5.61 -11.11
N MET A 15 5.70 6.59 -11.96
CA MET A 15 5.84 6.38 -13.41
C MET A 15 7.19 5.75 -13.80
N SER A 16 8.23 6.02 -13.02
CA SER A 16 9.56 5.46 -13.22
C SER A 16 9.72 4.18 -12.42
N ASP A 17 10.48 3.23 -12.95
CA ASP A 17 10.96 2.04 -12.23
C ASP A 17 12.20 2.34 -11.36
N GLY A 18 12.60 3.60 -11.23
CA GLY A 18 13.80 4.07 -10.54
C GLY A 18 15.00 4.26 -11.47
N VAL A 19 14.89 3.83 -12.73
CA VAL A 19 15.92 3.97 -13.78
C VAL A 19 15.44 4.94 -14.85
N ASP A 20 14.30 4.64 -15.47
CA ASP A 20 13.73 5.45 -16.55
C ASP A 20 12.20 5.36 -16.63
N PHE A 21 11.62 5.80 -17.74
CA PHE A 21 10.18 5.80 -18.00
C PHE A 21 9.76 4.78 -19.09
N SER A 22 10.68 3.93 -19.54
CA SER A 22 10.45 3.08 -20.71
C SER A 22 9.28 2.13 -20.53
N PHE A 23 9.12 1.55 -19.35
CA PHE A 23 7.99 0.68 -19.02
C PHE A 23 6.66 1.44 -19.11
N PHE A 24 6.58 2.61 -18.46
CA PHE A 24 5.38 3.45 -18.48
C PHE A 24 5.03 3.93 -19.89
N GLU A 25 6.03 4.34 -20.69
CA GLU A 25 5.86 4.78 -22.07
C GLU A 25 5.33 3.64 -22.96
N LYS A 26 5.83 2.42 -22.77
CA LYS A 26 5.40 1.22 -23.51
C LYS A 26 3.95 0.86 -23.17
N GLU A 27 3.62 0.78 -21.89
CA GLU A 27 2.28 0.43 -21.41
C GLU A 27 1.19 1.40 -21.89
N ASN A 28 1.54 2.68 -22.07
CA ASN A 28 0.60 3.73 -22.44
C ASN A 28 0.70 4.16 -23.91
N GLY A 29 1.51 3.47 -24.73
CA GLY A 29 1.67 3.77 -26.16
C GLY A 29 2.44 5.07 -26.45
N ILE A 30 3.01 5.72 -25.44
CA ILE A 30 3.76 6.98 -25.57
C ILE A 30 5.04 6.76 -26.38
N HIS A 31 5.61 5.58 -26.32
CA HIS A 31 6.80 5.20 -27.10
C HIS A 31 6.62 5.36 -28.62
N GLN A 32 5.38 5.35 -29.14
CA GLN A 32 5.04 5.56 -30.55
C GLN A 32 5.16 7.03 -30.98
N ILE A 33 5.15 7.98 -30.04
CA ILE A 33 5.34 9.40 -30.32
C ILE A 33 6.83 9.65 -30.60
N ALA A 34 7.14 10.40 -31.65
CA ALA A 34 8.52 10.73 -31.98
C ALA A 34 9.24 11.43 -30.81
N LYS A 35 10.50 11.08 -30.57
CA LYS A 35 11.28 11.59 -29.41
C LYS A 35 11.32 13.12 -29.33
N MET A 36 11.31 13.82 -30.44
CA MET A 36 11.31 15.29 -30.49
C MET A 36 10.07 15.93 -29.87
N PHE A 37 8.97 15.18 -29.73
CA PHE A 37 7.71 15.64 -29.12
C PHE A 37 7.52 15.09 -27.69
N ARG A 38 8.52 14.42 -27.13
CA ARG A 38 8.47 13.87 -25.76
C ARG A 38 9.59 14.45 -24.92
N GLN A 39 9.26 14.82 -23.72
CA GLN A 39 10.21 15.21 -22.70
C GLN A 39 9.89 14.48 -21.42
N THR A 40 10.88 13.87 -20.81
CA THR A 40 10.76 13.21 -19.50
C THR A 40 11.67 13.91 -18.49
N SER A 41 11.22 14.00 -17.26
CA SER A 41 12.01 14.56 -16.17
C SER A 41 11.73 13.77 -14.89
N MET A 42 12.75 13.44 -14.16
CA MET A 42 12.68 12.76 -12.88
C MET A 42 13.38 13.62 -11.83
N THR A 43 12.67 13.87 -10.73
CA THR A 43 13.21 14.59 -9.58
C THR A 43 13.43 13.62 -8.44
N ALA A 44 14.60 13.66 -7.83
CA ALA A 44 14.89 12.84 -6.66
C ALA A 44 13.97 13.20 -5.49
N SER A 45 13.62 12.20 -4.69
CA SER A 45 12.84 12.44 -3.47
C SER A 45 13.61 13.33 -2.50
N PRO A 46 12.96 14.33 -1.89
CA PRO A 46 13.58 15.15 -0.85
C PRO A 46 13.75 14.42 0.49
N PHE A 47 13.17 13.23 0.63
CA PHE A 47 13.16 12.46 1.89
C PHE A 47 14.40 11.58 2.01
N ASP A 48 15.05 11.62 3.18
CA ASP A 48 16.17 10.73 3.52
C ASP A 48 15.66 9.39 4.04
N TYR A 49 15.17 8.56 3.14
CA TYR A 49 14.66 7.24 3.47
C TYR A 49 15.71 6.34 4.13
N LYS A 50 16.97 6.48 3.78
CA LYS A 50 18.03 5.64 4.31
C LYS A 50 18.19 5.78 5.82
N ASN A 51 18.05 6.99 6.32
CA ASN A 51 18.25 7.29 7.75
C ASN A 51 16.92 7.30 8.53
N HIS A 52 15.80 7.61 7.87
CA HIS A 52 14.51 7.81 8.53
C HIS A 52 13.48 6.70 8.27
N THR A 53 13.81 5.67 7.48
CA THR A 53 12.90 4.54 7.24
C THR A 53 13.54 3.23 7.67
N ARG A 54 12.73 2.35 8.25
CA ARG A 54 13.11 0.98 8.58
C ARG A 54 12.15 0.01 7.91
N LEU A 55 12.71 -0.89 7.10
CA LEU A 55 11.96 -2.02 6.55
C LEU A 55 12.14 -3.21 7.50
N TYR A 56 11.02 -3.71 8.03
CA TYR A 56 10.98 -4.91 8.85
C TYR A 56 10.29 -6.05 8.10
N MET A 57 11.00 -7.14 7.90
CA MET A 57 10.48 -8.36 7.26
C MET A 57 10.66 -9.52 8.24
N PRO A 58 9.59 -9.93 8.95
CA PRO A 58 9.67 -11.05 9.87
C PRO A 58 9.93 -12.37 9.13
N THR A 59 10.70 -13.26 9.75
CA THR A 59 10.95 -14.61 9.27
C THR A 59 10.06 -15.61 10.01
N GLY A 60 9.76 -16.74 9.36
CA GLY A 60 9.01 -17.83 10.01
C GLY A 60 7.49 -17.63 10.01
N ILE A 61 6.95 -16.65 9.33
CA ILE A 61 5.50 -16.54 9.12
C ILE A 61 5.07 -17.59 8.09
N PRO A 62 4.05 -18.42 8.39
CA PRO A 62 3.49 -19.36 7.41
C PRO A 62 3.05 -18.67 6.13
N LEU A 63 3.07 -19.38 5.02
CA LEU A 63 2.56 -18.85 3.75
C LEU A 63 1.06 -18.52 3.85
N PRO A 64 0.58 -17.46 3.18
CA PRO A 64 -0.80 -17.02 3.26
C PRO A 64 -1.78 -17.90 2.47
N GLU A 65 -1.49 -19.21 2.38
CA GLU A 65 -2.31 -20.18 1.68
C GLU A 65 -3.65 -20.36 2.39
N ASN A 66 -4.75 -20.16 1.64
CA ASN A 66 -6.12 -20.31 2.13
C ASN A 66 -6.45 -19.52 3.42
N ASN A 67 -5.63 -18.54 3.82
CA ASN A 67 -5.76 -17.78 5.06
C ASN A 67 -5.87 -18.72 6.29
N SER A 68 -4.95 -19.65 6.41
CA SER A 68 -4.95 -20.67 7.47
C SER A 68 -4.98 -20.04 8.86
N PRO A 69 -5.53 -20.72 9.87
CA PRO A 69 -5.52 -20.24 11.25
C PRO A 69 -4.11 -19.93 11.76
N GLU A 70 -3.13 -20.72 11.38
CA GLU A 70 -1.72 -20.54 11.75
C GLU A 70 -1.14 -19.26 11.16
N TYR A 71 -1.46 -18.98 9.88
CA TYR A 71 -1.07 -17.72 9.24
C TYR A 71 -1.71 -16.52 9.94
N ILE A 72 -3.02 -16.58 10.21
CA ILE A 72 -3.74 -15.49 10.89
C ILE A 72 -3.17 -15.26 12.30
N ALA A 73 -2.86 -16.32 13.03
CA ALA A 73 -2.25 -16.21 14.36
C ALA A 73 -0.87 -15.55 14.29
N ALA A 74 0.00 -16.03 13.39
CA ALA A 74 1.36 -15.53 13.24
C ALA A 74 1.38 -14.02 12.86
N ILE A 75 0.59 -13.59 11.86
CA ILE A 75 0.51 -12.18 11.49
C ILE A 75 -0.11 -11.33 12.60
N SER A 76 -1.06 -11.87 13.37
CA SER A 76 -1.66 -11.16 14.52
C SER A 76 -0.63 -10.92 15.61
N ASP A 77 0.23 -11.89 15.89
CA ASP A 77 1.32 -11.76 16.87
C ASP A 77 2.34 -10.69 16.43
N GLU A 78 2.76 -10.71 15.17
CA GLU A 78 3.68 -9.70 14.65
C GLU A 78 3.06 -8.30 14.63
N ILE A 79 1.79 -8.16 14.25
CA ILE A 79 1.07 -6.89 14.29
C ILE A 79 1.06 -6.32 15.72
N VAL A 80 0.74 -7.15 16.72
CA VAL A 80 0.74 -6.70 18.12
C VAL A 80 2.13 -6.25 18.58
N LYS A 81 3.19 -6.97 18.19
CA LYS A 81 4.58 -6.57 18.50
C LYS A 81 4.93 -5.23 17.90
N ILE A 82 4.65 -5.03 16.59
CA ILE A 82 4.95 -3.79 15.88
C ILE A 82 4.16 -2.63 16.47
N VAL A 83 2.84 -2.77 16.65
CA VAL A 83 1.99 -1.72 17.21
C VAL A 83 2.45 -1.29 18.61
N LYS A 84 2.88 -2.24 19.45
CA LYS A 84 3.43 -1.91 20.77
C LYS A 84 4.79 -1.21 20.68
N ALA A 85 5.64 -1.63 19.74
CA ALA A 85 6.96 -1.02 19.55
C ALA A 85 6.88 0.42 19.00
N THR A 86 5.85 0.72 18.20
CA THR A 86 5.62 2.06 17.60
C THR A 86 4.63 2.91 18.39
N ASN A 87 4.14 2.41 19.52
CA ASN A 87 3.14 3.07 20.36
C ASN A 87 1.86 3.48 19.60
N GLY A 88 1.34 2.59 18.78
CA GLY A 88 0.26 2.90 17.84
C GLY A 88 0.78 3.60 16.58
N HIS A 89 0.09 4.65 16.12
CA HIS A 89 0.43 5.42 14.92
C HIS A 89 0.62 4.52 13.70
N ALA A 90 -0.19 3.47 13.58
CA ALA A 90 -0.01 2.39 12.63
C ALA A 90 -1.23 2.20 11.71
N ALA A 91 -0.98 1.99 10.42
CA ALA A 91 -1.98 1.52 9.47
C ALA A 91 -1.64 0.10 9.02
N ILE A 92 -2.61 -0.80 9.14
CA ILE A 92 -2.49 -2.20 8.71
C ILE A 92 -3.33 -2.37 7.45
N LEU A 93 -2.66 -2.63 6.32
CA LEU A 93 -3.28 -2.68 5.01
C LEU A 93 -3.52 -4.12 4.57
N PHE A 94 -4.77 -4.50 4.50
CA PHE A 94 -5.19 -5.85 4.11
C PHE A 94 -5.67 -5.89 2.65
N THR A 95 -5.41 -7.01 1.98
CA THR A 95 -5.95 -7.32 0.64
C THR A 95 -7.34 -7.94 0.69
N SER A 96 -7.85 -8.28 1.89
CA SER A 96 -9.14 -8.95 2.09
C SER A 96 -9.81 -8.54 3.40
N TYR A 97 -11.07 -8.19 3.33
CA TYR A 97 -11.89 -7.93 4.53
C TYR A 97 -12.01 -9.15 5.45
N LYS A 98 -12.01 -10.36 4.89
CA LYS A 98 -12.07 -11.60 5.68
C LYS A 98 -10.84 -11.74 6.58
N VAL A 99 -9.65 -11.47 6.04
CA VAL A 99 -8.40 -11.50 6.82
C VAL A 99 -8.36 -10.35 7.83
N LEU A 100 -8.75 -9.14 7.44
CA LEU A 100 -8.86 -8.00 8.33
C LEU A 100 -9.71 -8.33 9.56
N GLU A 101 -10.91 -8.87 9.36
CA GLU A 101 -11.82 -9.23 10.46
C GLU A 101 -11.24 -10.32 11.37
N ALA A 102 -10.60 -11.34 10.80
CA ALA A 102 -9.98 -12.40 11.56
C ALA A 102 -8.85 -11.87 12.45
N VAL A 103 -7.96 -11.06 11.88
CA VAL A 103 -6.85 -10.43 12.62
C VAL A 103 -7.35 -9.43 13.66
N TYR A 104 -8.32 -8.59 13.31
CA TYR A 104 -8.92 -7.65 14.27
C TYR A 104 -9.45 -8.36 15.50
N ARG A 105 -10.19 -9.46 15.32
CA ARG A 105 -10.73 -10.25 16.46
C ARG A 105 -9.63 -10.82 17.35
N GLN A 106 -8.49 -11.25 16.78
CA GLN A 106 -7.38 -11.79 17.55
C GLN A 106 -6.51 -10.74 18.24
N THR A 107 -6.54 -9.50 17.76
CA THR A 107 -5.65 -8.44 18.26
C THR A 107 -6.34 -7.44 19.19
N LYS A 108 -7.65 -7.21 19.04
CA LYS A 108 -8.39 -6.15 19.76
C LYS A 108 -8.22 -6.19 21.28
N ASP A 109 -8.29 -7.37 21.89
CA ASP A 109 -8.20 -7.55 23.34
C ASP A 109 -6.74 -7.43 23.86
N ARG A 110 -5.77 -7.47 22.94
CA ARG A 110 -4.32 -7.33 23.21
C ARG A 110 -3.80 -5.92 23.00
N LEU A 111 -4.61 -5.03 22.43
CA LEU A 111 -4.29 -3.66 22.02
C LEU A 111 -5.24 -2.64 22.64
N THR A 112 -5.81 -2.93 23.80
CA THR A 112 -6.85 -2.12 24.47
C THR A 112 -6.40 -0.71 24.84
N GLN A 113 -5.08 -0.46 24.94
CA GLN A 113 -4.52 0.86 25.22
C GLN A 113 -4.46 1.79 24.02
N TYR A 114 -4.78 1.29 22.81
CA TYR A 114 -4.75 2.04 21.57
C TYR A 114 -6.16 2.32 21.04
N GLU A 115 -6.30 3.39 20.28
CA GLU A 115 -7.54 3.71 19.59
C GLU A 115 -7.67 2.85 18.33
N LEU A 116 -8.38 1.72 18.43
CA LEU A 116 -8.55 0.79 17.30
C LEU A 116 -9.64 1.28 16.36
N ILE A 117 -9.26 1.61 15.15
CA ILE A 117 -10.15 2.11 14.11
C ILE A 117 -10.23 1.07 12.99
N ARG A 118 -11.44 0.60 12.73
CA ARG A 118 -11.69 -0.40 11.70
C ARG A 118 -12.44 0.20 10.53
N MET A 119 -11.83 0.14 9.35
CA MET A 119 -12.47 0.54 8.13
C MET A 119 -13.47 -0.52 7.69
N THR A 120 -14.74 -0.13 7.63
CA THR A 120 -15.84 -0.96 7.12
C THR A 120 -16.56 -0.22 6.00
N ARG A 121 -17.42 -0.92 5.26
CA ARG A 121 -18.22 -0.26 4.21
C ARG A 121 -19.11 0.87 4.74
N SER A 122 -19.50 0.81 5.99
CA SER A 122 -20.36 1.80 6.67
C SER A 122 -19.56 2.90 7.36
N ASN A 123 -18.29 2.68 7.71
CA ASN A 123 -17.47 3.68 8.42
C ASN A 123 -16.70 4.57 7.43
N LYS A 124 -17.38 5.58 6.90
CA LYS A 124 -16.78 6.57 5.99
C LYS A 124 -15.83 7.55 6.69
N SER A 125 -15.92 7.67 8.02
CA SER A 125 -15.09 8.58 8.83
C SER A 125 -13.79 7.94 9.31
N ALA A 126 -13.56 6.65 9.11
CA ALA A 126 -12.41 5.91 9.67
C ALA A 126 -11.06 6.61 9.45
N ILE A 127 -10.84 7.20 8.27
CA ILE A 127 -9.60 7.94 7.97
C ILE A 127 -9.53 9.23 8.77
N ALA A 128 -10.64 9.96 8.86
CA ALA A 128 -10.70 11.21 9.62
C ALA A 128 -10.53 10.96 11.13
N ASP A 129 -11.11 9.87 11.64
CA ASP A 129 -10.99 9.46 13.03
C ASP A 129 -9.54 9.04 13.33
N PHE A 130 -8.91 8.29 12.42
CA PHE A 130 -7.50 7.91 12.54
C PHE A 130 -6.57 9.14 12.59
N LYS A 131 -6.78 10.11 11.71
CA LYS A 131 -5.98 11.35 11.68
C LYS A 131 -6.10 12.18 12.96
N LYS A 132 -7.20 12.06 13.68
CA LYS A 132 -7.45 12.78 14.95
C LYS A 132 -7.03 11.98 16.18
N SER A 133 -6.78 10.69 16.05
CA SER A 133 -6.42 9.82 17.15
C SER A 133 -5.04 10.16 17.72
N LYS A 134 -4.84 9.93 19.01
CA LYS A 134 -3.55 10.17 19.66
C LYS A 134 -2.53 9.04 19.45
N ASN A 135 -3.02 7.81 19.37
CA ASN A 135 -2.21 6.60 19.21
C ASN A 135 -2.98 5.56 18.39
N GLY A 136 -3.61 6.00 17.30
CA GLY A 136 -4.50 5.22 16.49
C GLY A 136 -3.84 4.00 15.83
N VAL A 137 -4.62 2.95 15.68
CA VAL A 137 -4.28 1.76 14.90
C VAL A 137 -5.41 1.52 13.91
N LEU A 138 -5.14 1.78 12.64
CA LEU A 138 -6.10 1.64 11.57
C LEU A 138 -6.01 0.27 10.90
N PHE A 139 -7.12 -0.45 10.91
CA PHE A 139 -7.30 -1.69 10.14
C PHE A 139 -8.04 -1.36 8.87
N ALA A 140 -7.37 -1.43 7.72
CA ALA A 140 -7.91 -0.97 6.45
C ALA A 140 -7.74 -1.97 5.30
N SER A 141 -8.61 -1.87 4.31
CA SER A 141 -8.56 -2.65 3.07
C SER A 141 -9.14 -1.82 1.91
N GLY A 142 -8.79 -2.18 0.67
CA GLY A 142 -9.33 -1.52 -0.51
C GLY A 142 -8.76 -0.13 -0.75
N SER A 143 -9.58 0.91 -0.69
CA SER A 143 -9.23 2.29 -1.05
C SER A 143 -8.13 2.95 -0.20
N MET A 144 -7.69 2.31 0.88
CA MET A 144 -6.59 2.82 1.71
C MET A 144 -5.19 2.55 1.14
N TRP A 145 -5.08 1.76 0.09
CA TRP A 145 -3.80 1.49 -0.55
C TRP A 145 -3.23 2.69 -1.31
N GLU A 146 -4.09 3.64 -1.68
CA GLU A 146 -3.72 4.82 -2.47
C GLU A 146 -4.50 6.06 -2.02
N GLY A 147 -3.93 7.24 -2.26
CA GLY A 147 -4.64 8.52 -2.12
C GLY A 147 -4.92 8.96 -0.68
N VAL A 148 -4.24 8.39 0.32
CA VAL A 148 -4.38 8.83 1.71
C VAL A 148 -3.13 9.57 2.16
N ASP A 149 -3.30 10.84 2.46
CA ASP A 149 -2.25 11.67 3.04
C ASP A 149 -2.45 11.78 4.56
N CYS A 150 -1.41 11.42 5.31
CA CYS A 150 -1.36 11.49 6.77
C CYS A 150 -0.19 12.41 7.16
N ILE A 151 -0.51 13.66 7.45
CA ILE A 151 0.50 14.66 7.82
C ILE A 151 0.88 14.51 9.29
N GLY A 152 2.17 14.61 9.59
CA GLY A 152 2.71 14.56 10.94
C GLY A 152 2.76 13.15 11.53
N ASP A 153 2.68 13.07 12.85
CA ASP A 153 2.97 11.84 13.61
C ASP A 153 1.81 10.83 13.64
N CYS A 154 0.67 11.12 13.01
CA CYS A 154 -0.48 10.23 13.06
C CYS A 154 -0.24 8.86 12.39
N LEU A 155 0.72 8.80 11.45
CA LEU A 155 1.10 7.56 10.78
C LEU A 155 2.63 7.46 10.68
N SER A 156 3.23 6.67 11.54
CA SER A 156 4.66 6.36 11.54
C SER A 156 4.97 4.93 11.14
N SER A 157 3.97 4.05 11.13
CA SER A 157 4.14 2.63 10.81
C SER A 157 3.09 2.15 9.81
N VAL A 158 3.53 1.54 8.72
CA VAL A 158 2.65 0.86 7.75
C VAL A 158 2.95 -0.63 7.78
N ILE A 159 1.92 -1.44 8.06
CA ILE A 159 2.03 -2.89 8.14
C ILE A 159 1.27 -3.52 6.98
N ILE A 160 1.96 -4.31 6.19
CA ILE A 160 1.42 -4.99 5.00
C ILE A 160 1.55 -6.49 5.21
N PRO A 161 0.50 -7.17 5.71
CA PRO A 161 0.55 -8.62 5.93
C PRO A 161 0.71 -9.43 4.65
N ARG A 162 0.19 -8.91 3.53
CA ARG A 162 0.30 -9.53 2.21
C ARG A 162 0.32 -8.46 1.13
N LEU A 163 1.25 -8.59 0.18
CA LEU A 163 1.31 -7.70 -0.98
C LEU A 163 0.07 -7.83 -1.88
N PRO A 164 -0.43 -6.71 -2.43
CA PRO A 164 -1.63 -6.68 -3.27
C PRO A 164 -1.32 -7.13 -4.70
N PHE A 165 -0.98 -8.41 -4.88
CA PHE A 165 -0.84 -8.94 -6.23
C PHE A 165 -2.19 -8.94 -6.95
N PRO A 166 -2.25 -8.47 -8.19
CA PRO A 166 -3.46 -8.50 -8.98
C PRO A 166 -3.93 -9.94 -9.18
N MET A 167 -5.25 -10.13 -9.16
CA MET A 167 -5.82 -11.44 -9.49
C MET A 167 -5.54 -11.77 -10.96
N ARG A 168 -5.31 -13.05 -11.25
CA ARG A 168 -5.17 -13.53 -12.63
C ARG A 168 -6.43 -13.17 -13.41
N SER A 169 -6.27 -12.43 -14.48
CA SER A 169 -7.31 -12.09 -15.44
C SER A 169 -6.79 -12.35 -16.85
N ALA A 170 -7.70 -12.54 -17.80
CA ALA A 170 -7.31 -12.73 -19.21
C ALA A 170 -6.42 -11.59 -19.72
N THR A 171 -6.69 -10.35 -19.27
CA THR A 171 -5.87 -9.17 -19.59
C THR A 171 -4.45 -9.25 -19.02
N MET A 172 -4.29 -9.83 -17.83
CA MET A 172 -2.97 -10.03 -17.20
C MET A 172 -2.19 -11.15 -17.88
N GLU A 173 -2.86 -12.19 -18.34
CA GLU A 173 -2.22 -13.28 -19.08
C GLU A 173 -1.74 -12.81 -20.47
N SER A 174 -2.58 -12.04 -21.18
CA SER A 174 -2.19 -11.40 -22.44
C SER A 174 -0.97 -10.48 -22.27
N LYS A 175 -0.94 -9.65 -21.23
CA LYS A 175 0.23 -8.79 -20.93
C LYS A 175 1.49 -9.57 -20.60
N LYS A 176 1.39 -10.73 -19.97
CA LYS A 176 2.55 -11.61 -19.71
C LYS A 176 3.11 -12.20 -21.01
N GLU A 177 2.26 -12.57 -21.95
CA GLU A 177 2.66 -13.08 -23.24
C GLU A 177 3.37 -12.01 -24.09
N GLU A 178 2.97 -10.75 -23.95
CA GLU A 178 3.63 -9.61 -24.63
C GLU A 178 5.00 -9.23 -24.01
N CYS A 179 5.27 -9.64 -22.78
CA CYS A 179 6.52 -9.33 -22.07
C CYS A 179 7.57 -10.44 -22.14
N ASN A 180 7.24 -11.63 -22.69
CA ASN A 180 8.15 -12.74 -22.95
C ASN A 180 8.57 -12.77 -24.43
#